data_a90fdb950f35583b04f8894583fc4788
#
_entry.id   a90fdb950f35583b04f8894583fc4788
#
_cell.length_a   1.000
_cell.length_b   1.000
_cell.length_c   1.000
_cell.angle_alpha   90.00
_cell.angle_beta   90.00
_cell.angle_gamma   90.00
#
_symmetry.space_group_name_H-M   'P 1'
#
loop_
_entity.id
_entity.type
_entity.pdbx_description
1 polymer ?
#
loop_
_entity_poly.entity_id
_entity_poly.type
_entity_poly.pdbx_seq_one_letter_code
_entity_poly.pdbx_strand_id
1 'polypeptide(L)'
;MYKIESKLKEPFLNTKSLSKDKYNDFLKNYVLDGQKYEFGAMKDSKIYFFQRYKDKPIFYNEQAMIVVELNEKNELVSYTQTMLTDLKEMGESEKTKQQEIITAQTALENLYLKNKIHGNTHVKEAQIGYANLTASTSNNQVLASTWNLKTEQKQDFFVNAIEGQVMELGEKENQVVDEHTGVRKNGVAF
;
A
#
# COMPACT_ATOMS: atom_id res chain seq x y z
N MET A 1 -17.95 -4.39 -0.31
CA MET A 1 -17.08 -3.31 0.26
C MET A 1 -17.88 -2.57 1.33
N TYR A 2 -17.25 -2.21 2.46
CA TYR A 2 -17.80 -1.27 3.42
C TYR A 2 -16.75 -0.20 3.78
N LYS A 3 -17.23 0.94 4.28
CA LYS A 3 -16.40 2.06 4.76
C LYS A 3 -16.86 2.45 6.16
N ILE A 4 -15.90 2.61 7.08
CA ILE A 4 -16.11 3.10 8.44
C ILE A 4 -15.23 4.32 8.65
N GLU A 5 -15.80 5.39 9.18
CA GLU A 5 -15.06 6.56 9.64
C GLU A 5 -15.21 6.66 11.16
N SER A 6 -14.10 6.76 11.86
CA SER A 6 -14.09 6.86 13.32
C SER A 6 -13.22 8.03 13.75
N LYS A 7 -13.80 8.91 14.58
CA LYS A 7 -13.07 9.98 15.25
C LYS A 7 -12.98 9.64 16.74
N LEU A 8 -11.75 9.64 17.26
CA LEU A 8 -11.55 9.33 18.67
C LEU A 8 -11.94 10.52 19.54
N LYS A 9 -12.55 10.25 20.69
CA LYS A 9 -12.91 11.28 21.67
C LYS A 9 -11.67 11.91 22.31
N GLU A 10 -10.62 11.12 22.49
CA GLU A 10 -9.31 11.53 22.99
C GLU A 10 -8.22 10.95 22.10
N PRO A 11 -7.11 11.70 21.85
CA PRO A 11 -5.97 11.20 21.09
C PRO A 11 -5.41 9.94 21.77
N PHE A 12 -5.15 8.92 20.97
CA PHE A 12 -4.68 7.62 21.46
C PHE A 12 -3.32 7.29 20.84
N LEU A 13 -2.42 6.74 21.63
CA LEU A 13 -1.07 6.30 21.22
C LEU A 13 -0.18 7.40 20.63
N ASN A 14 0.92 7.70 21.33
CA ASN A 14 2.02 8.48 20.75
C ASN A 14 2.87 7.57 19.84
N THR A 15 2.92 7.89 18.55
CA THR A 15 3.56 7.04 17.54
C THR A 15 5.09 7.14 17.51
N LYS A 16 5.72 8.08 18.26
CA LYS A 16 7.19 8.21 18.31
C LYS A 16 7.93 6.96 18.84
N SER A 17 7.21 6.05 19.50
CA SER A 17 7.76 4.81 20.07
C SER A 17 6.97 3.56 19.68
N LEU A 18 6.29 3.57 18.51
CA LEU A 18 5.46 2.43 18.13
C LEU A 18 6.31 1.26 17.65
N SER A 19 6.28 0.20 18.44
CA SER A 19 6.71 -1.13 18.02
C SER A 19 5.60 -1.83 17.21
N LYS A 20 5.96 -2.86 16.46
CA LYS A 20 5.01 -3.70 15.71
C LYS A 20 3.86 -4.22 16.60
N ASP A 21 4.14 -4.49 17.87
CA ASP A 21 3.15 -4.99 18.83
C ASP A 21 2.04 -3.97 19.10
N LYS A 22 2.38 -2.69 19.23
CA LYS A 22 1.38 -1.63 19.46
C LYS A 22 0.46 -1.41 18.27
N TYR A 23 0.95 -1.59 17.04
CA TYR A 23 0.09 -1.57 15.86
C TYR A 23 -0.90 -2.75 15.87
N ASN A 24 -0.43 -3.93 16.26
CA ASN A 24 -1.29 -5.10 16.40
C ASN A 24 -2.34 -4.91 17.51
N ASP A 25 -1.96 -4.29 18.63
CA ASP A 25 -2.90 -3.96 19.72
C ASP A 25 -3.97 -2.97 19.27
N PHE A 26 -3.60 -1.95 18.49
CA PHE A 26 -4.55 -1.02 17.89
C PHE A 26 -5.52 -1.77 16.96
N LEU A 27 -5.03 -2.56 16.05
CA LEU A 27 -5.86 -3.33 15.12
C LEU A 27 -6.81 -4.26 15.87
N LYS A 28 -6.33 -4.94 16.91
CA LYS A 28 -7.11 -5.91 17.67
C LYS A 28 -8.22 -5.28 18.52
N ASN A 29 -7.93 -4.13 19.14
CA ASN A 29 -8.80 -3.57 20.18
C ASN A 29 -9.72 -2.44 19.68
N TYR A 30 -9.37 -1.77 18.59
CA TYR A 30 -10.07 -0.55 18.13
C TYR A 30 -10.59 -0.64 16.70
N VAL A 31 -10.24 -1.67 15.95
CA VAL A 31 -10.61 -1.81 14.54
C VAL A 31 -11.51 -3.03 14.34
N LEU A 32 -12.63 -2.83 13.64
CA LEU A 32 -13.50 -3.94 13.25
C LEU A 32 -12.74 -4.87 12.29
N ASP A 33 -12.74 -6.18 12.59
CA ASP A 33 -11.97 -7.16 11.80
C ASP A 33 -10.48 -6.80 11.63
N GLY A 34 -9.88 -6.14 12.63
CA GLY A 34 -8.50 -5.65 12.55
C GLY A 34 -7.45 -6.71 12.27
N GLN A 35 -7.73 -7.97 12.64
CA GLN A 35 -6.88 -9.13 12.31
C GLN A 35 -6.73 -9.39 10.80
N LYS A 36 -7.59 -8.80 9.97
CA LYS A 36 -7.50 -8.88 8.51
C LYS A 36 -6.57 -7.83 7.90
N TYR A 37 -5.91 -7.01 8.72
CA TYR A 37 -5.01 -5.96 8.29
C TYR A 37 -3.61 -6.16 8.86
N GLU A 38 -2.63 -5.58 8.20
CA GLU A 38 -1.25 -5.49 8.67
C GLU A 38 -0.70 -4.08 8.45
N PHE A 39 0.33 -3.72 9.23
CA PHE A 39 1.02 -2.45 9.05
C PHE A 39 1.67 -2.39 7.67
N GLY A 40 1.37 -1.34 6.92
CA GLY A 40 1.92 -1.07 5.60
C GLY A 40 3.02 -0.03 5.62
N ALA A 41 2.65 1.21 5.93
CA ALA A 41 3.57 2.35 5.88
C ALA A 41 3.18 3.44 6.88
N MET A 42 4.13 4.33 7.17
CA MET A 42 3.88 5.60 7.84
C MET A 42 4.47 6.72 6.99
N LYS A 43 3.65 7.64 6.52
CA LYS A 43 4.03 8.75 5.65
C LYS A 43 3.10 9.94 5.90
N ASP A 44 3.63 11.16 5.86
CA ASP A 44 2.88 12.43 5.88
C ASP A 44 1.83 12.53 7.02
N SER A 45 2.26 12.22 8.25
CA SER A 45 1.41 12.17 9.45
C SER A 45 0.22 11.20 9.34
N LYS A 46 0.36 10.15 8.51
CA LYS A 46 -0.62 9.08 8.36
C LYS A 46 0.03 7.73 8.56
N ILE A 47 -0.76 6.78 9.06
CA ILE A 47 -0.39 5.37 9.12
C ILE A 47 -1.35 4.59 8.23
N TYR A 48 -0.78 3.75 7.39
CA TYR A 48 -1.50 2.88 6.46
C TYR A 48 -1.43 1.45 6.94
N PHE A 49 -2.59 0.79 7.04
CA PHE A 49 -2.67 -0.65 7.24
C PHE A 49 -3.36 -1.25 6.03
N PHE A 50 -2.76 -2.28 5.47
CA PHE A 50 -3.25 -2.95 4.28
C PHE A 50 -4.11 -4.16 4.66
N GLN A 51 -5.25 -4.31 4.01
CA GLN A 51 -6.05 -5.53 4.12
C GLN A 51 -5.25 -6.72 3.60
N ARG A 52 -5.39 -7.87 4.27
CA ARG A 52 -4.76 -9.13 3.85
C ARG A 52 -5.77 -10.01 3.12
N TYR A 53 -5.30 -10.67 2.09
CA TYR A 53 -5.98 -11.75 1.41
C TYR A 53 -5.01 -12.95 1.31
N LYS A 54 -5.42 -14.14 1.79
CA LYS A 54 -4.55 -15.32 1.86
C LYS A 54 -3.17 -15.00 2.47
N ASP A 55 -3.18 -14.30 3.61
CA ASP A 55 -1.99 -13.89 4.36
C ASP A 55 -0.99 -12.97 3.63
N LYS A 56 -1.42 -12.34 2.52
CA LYS A 56 -0.63 -11.39 1.76
C LYS A 56 -1.33 -10.03 1.71
N PRO A 57 -0.61 -8.90 1.85
CA PRO A 57 -1.20 -7.57 1.81
C PRO A 57 -1.73 -7.20 0.44
N ILE A 58 -2.79 -6.39 0.43
CA ILE A 58 -3.28 -5.67 -0.75
C ILE A 58 -2.73 -4.25 -0.66
N PHE A 59 -1.71 -3.96 -1.46
CA PHE A 59 -0.97 -2.70 -1.37
C PHE A 59 -1.76 -1.50 -1.90
N TYR A 60 -1.81 -0.42 -1.12
CA TYR A 60 -2.34 0.90 -1.49
C TYR A 60 -3.65 0.88 -2.27
N ASN A 61 -4.58 0.02 -1.85
CA ASN A 61 -5.91 -0.04 -2.42
C ASN A 61 -6.88 0.72 -1.51
N GLU A 62 -7.43 1.84 -2.01
CA GLU A 62 -8.34 2.70 -1.25
C GLU A 62 -9.61 1.99 -0.73
N GLN A 63 -9.96 0.85 -1.32
CA GLN A 63 -11.08 0.02 -0.90
C GLN A 63 -10.67 -1.13 0.04
N ALA A 64 -9.40 -1.24 0.38
CA ALA A 64 -8.82 -2.35 1.14
C ALA A 64 -7.75 -1.88 2.14
N MET A 65 -7.95 -0.76 2.82
CA MET A 65 -6.96 -0.25 3.77
C MET A 65 -7.59 0.52 4.93
N ILE A 66 -6.80 0.70 5.97
CA ILE A 66 -7.08 1.64 7.03
C ILE A 66 -6.08 2.79 6.90
N VAL A 67 -6.58 4.00 6.92
CA VAL A 67 -5.78 5.23 6.98
C VAL A 67 -6.04 5.88 8.32
N VAL A 68 -4.99 6.01 9.12
CA VAL A 68 -5.02 6.66 10.42
C VAL A 68 -4.41 8.05 10.31
N GLU A 69 -5.10 9.06 10.81
CA GLU A 69 -4.61 10.43 10.89
C GLU A 69 -3.92 10.68 12.23
N LEU A 70 -2.77 11.35 12.18
CA LEU A 70 -2.00 11.75 13.35
C LEU A 70 -2.06 13.27 13.53
N ASN A 71 -2.07 13.73 14.79
CA ASN A 71 -1.89 15.15 15.10
C ASN A 71 -0.39 15.53 15.10
N GLU A 72 -0.10 16.82 15.35
CA GLU A 72 1.27 17.36 15.44
C GLU A 72 2.13 16.71 16.54
N LYS A 73 1.48 16.10 17.54
CA LYS A 73 2.15 15.35 18.61
C LYS A 73 2.41 13.89 18.24
N ASN A 74 2.07 13.48 17.01
CA ASN A 74 2.08 12.11 16.51
C ASN A 74 1.15 11.18 17.32
N GLU A 75 0.01 11.68 17.75
CA GLU A 75 -1.03 10.90 18.40
C GLU A 75 -2.16 10.63 17.41
N LEU A 76 -2.74 9.44 17.48
CA LEU A 76 -3.83 8.98 16.63
C LEU A 76 -5.12 9.70 17.00
N VAL A 77 -5.75 10.39 16.04
CA VAL A 77 -6.96 11.20 16.26
C VAL A 77 -8.19 10.66 15.52
N SER A 78 -7.99 10.05 14.36
CA SER A 78 -9.08 9.46 13.58
C SER A 78 -8.56 8.35 12.67
N TYR A 79 -9.45 7.52 12.19
CA TYR A 79 -9.12 6.59 11.11
C TYR A 79 -10.32 6.37 10.18
N THR A 80 -10.01 6.06 8.94
CA THR A 80 -10.95 5.56 7.94
C THR A 80 -10.58 4.13 7.63
N GLN A 81 -11.56 3.24 7.66
CA GLN A 81 -11.39 1.82 7.31
C GLN A 81 -12.24 1.48 6.11
N THR A 82 -11.65 0.83 5.13
CA THR A 82 -12.33 0.22 3.99
C THR A 82 -11.96 -1.26 3.91
N MET A 83 -12.88 -2.10 3.45
CA MET A 83 -12.64 -3.53 3.28
C MET A 83 -13.29 -4.05 2.01
N LEU A 84 -12.51 -4.74 1.20
CA LEU A 84 -13.02 -5.56 0.10
C LEU A 84 -13.61 -6.85 0.66
N THR A 85 -14.81 -7.17 0.19
CA THR A 85 -15.50 -8.44 0.43
C THR A 85 -15.55 -9.24 -0.86
N ASP A 86 -15.91 -10.50 -0.78
CA ASP A 86 -16.18 -11.37 -1.95
C ASP A 86 -14.99 -11.49 -2.93
N LEU A 87 -13.75 -11.48 -2.37
CA LEU A 87 -12.55 -11.73 -3.16
C LEU A 87 -12.56 -13.16 -3.68
N LYS A 88 -12.43 -13.31 -5.00
CA LYS A 88 -12.42 -14.62 -5.69
C LYS A 88 -11.18 -14.72 -6.57
N GLU A 89 -10.63 -15.93 -6.68
CA GLU A 89 -9.59 -16.19 -7.67
C GLU A 89 -10.18 -16.25 -9.08
N MET A 90 -9.50 -15.60 -10.02
CA MET A 90 -9.84 -15.74 -11.42
C MET A 90 -9.23 -17.05 -11.94
N GLY A 91 -10.08 -17.94 -12.49
CA GLY A 91 -9.60 -19.13 -13.18
C GLY A 91 -9.69 -20.45 -12.40
N GLU A 92 -10.61 -20.61 -11.45
CA GLU A 92 -10.94 -21.90 -10.84
C GLU A 92 -11.64 -22.90 -11.78
N SER A 93 -11.56 -22.74 -13.10
CA SER A 93 -11.83 -23.84 -14.00
C SER A 93 -10.58 -24.73 -14.10
N GLU A 94 -10.75 -26.05 -14.01
CA GLU A 94 -9.73 -27.12 -13.85
C GLU A 94 -8.52 -27.12 -14.81
N LYS A 95 -8.28 -26.06 -15.58
CA LYS A 95 -7.22 -25.95 -16.59
C LYS A 95 -6.37 -24.70 -16.54
N THR A 96 -6.56 -23.81 -15.56
CA THR A 96 -5.73 -22.61 -15.49
C THR A 96 -4.40 -22.99 -14.82
N LYS A 97 -3.34 -23.10 -15.63
CA LYS A 97 -1.97 -23.23 -15.12
C LYS A 97 -1.74 -22.10 -14.10
N GLN A 98 -1.31 -22.47 -12.91
CA GLN A 98 -0.86 -21.52 -11.91
C GLN A 98 0.16 -20.60 -12.57
N GLN A 99 -0.14 -19.30 -12.69
CA GLN A 99 0.78 -18.37 -13.32
C GLN A 99 2.07 -18.32 -12.49
N GLU A 100 3.18 -18.61 -13.15
CA GLU A 100 4.49 -18.49 -12.52
C GLU A 100 4.77 -17.01 -12.23
N ILE A 101 5.21 -16.72 -11.02
CA ILE A 101 5.64 -15.38 -10.63
C ILE A 101 7.16 -15.26 -10.78
N ILE A 102 7.61 -14.10 -11.22
CA ILE A 102 9.06 -13.78 -11.27
C ILE A 102 9.62 -13.78 -9.84
N THR A 103 10.91 -14.01 -9.71
CA THR A 103 11.61 -13.93 -8.43
C THR A 103 11.75 -12.48 -7.94
N ALA A 104 11.97 -12.28 -6.64
CA ALA A 104 12.29 -10.96 -6.10
C ALA A 104 13.58 -10.38 -6.73
N GLN A 105 14.55 -11.24 -7.07
CA GLN A 105 15.76 -10.83 -7.77
C GLN A 105 15.43 -10.29 -9.16
N THR A 106 14.61 -10.98 -9.95
CA THR A 106 14.18 -10.50 -11.27
C THR A 106 13.40 -9.17 -11.16
N ALA A 107 12.56 -9.03 -10.13
CA ALA A 107 11.87 -7.76 -9.86
C ALA A 107 12.86 -6.62 -9.57
N LEU A 108 13.93 -6.89 -8.81
CA LEU A 108 15.00 -5.93 -8.53
C LEU A 108 15.77 -5.55 -9.80
N GLU A 109 16.11 -6.53 -10.62
CA GLU A 109 16.76 -6.31 -11.93
C GLU A 109 15.91 -5.42 -12.84
N ASN A 110 14.60 -5.63 -12.88
CA ASN A 110 13.67 -4.79 -13.64
C ASN A 110 13.65 -3.34 -13.14
N LEU A 111 13.70 -3.10 -11.82
CA LEU A 111 13.81 -1.75 -11.26
C LEU A 111 15.11 -1.08 -11.69
N TYR A 112 16.22 -1.80 -11.67
CA TYR A 112 17.53 -1.29 -12.11
C TYR A 112 17.52 -0.93 -13.60
N LEU A 113 17.03 -1.82 -14.46
CA LEU A 113 16.92 -1.61 -15.91
C LEU A 113 16.00 -0.43 -16.27
N LYS A 114 15.01 -0.13 -15.42
CA LYS A 114 14.12 1.03 -15.57
C LYS A 114 14.64 2.29 -14.89
N ASN A 115 15.89 2.30 -14.41
CA ASN A 115 16.53 3.42 -13.71
C ASN A 115 15.74 3.92 -12.48
N LYS A 116 14.96 3.04 -11.83
CA LYS A 116 14.25 3.36 -10.60
C LYS A 116 15.13 3.22 -9.37
N ILE A 117 16.16 2.40 -9.44
CA ILE A 117 17.18 2.20 -8.42
C ILE A 117 18.58 2.24 -9.05
N HIS A 118 19.60 2.44 -8.22
CA HIS A 118 21.00 2.47 -8.62
C HIS A 118 21.75 1.25 -8.07
N GLY A 119 22.96 0.97 -8.60
CA GLY A 119 23.75 -0.22 -8.23
C GLY A 119 24.17 -0.30 -6.75
N ASN A 120 24.12 0.82 -6.01
CA ASN A 120 24.40 0.90 -4.57
C ASN A 120 23.11 0.97 -3.71
N THR A 121 21.94 0.69 -4.28
CA THR A 121 20.70 0.65 -3.53
C THR A 121 20.62 -0.62 -2.69
N HIS A 122 20.46 -0.47 -1.38
CA HIS A 122 20.29 -1.58 -0.46
C HIS A 122 18.81 -1.88 -0.24
N VAL A 123 18.37 -3.06 -0.67
CA VAL A 123 17.01 -3.58 -0.41
C VAL A 123 17.01 -4.23 0.95
N LYS A 124 16.14 -3.75 1.83
CA LYS A 124 15.98 -4.26 3.20
C LYS A 124 14.97 -5.38 3.29
N GLU A 125 13.92 -5.32 2.49
CA GLU A 125 12.79 -6.24 2.54
C GLU A 125 12.20 -6.43 1.14
N ALA A 126 11.82 -7.67 0.83
CA ALA A 126 11.03 -8.01 -0.35
C ALA A 126 9.79 -8.79 0.12
N GLN A 127 8.61 -8.27 -0.16
CA GLN A 127 7.33 -8.85 0.24
C GLN A 127 6.44 -9.06 -0.98
N ILE A 128 5.86 -10.26 -1.10
CA ILE A 128 4.84 -10.51 -2.12
C ILE A 128 3.44 -10.18 -1.56
N GLY A 129 2.64 -9.51 -2.35
CA GLY A 129 1.26 -9.14 -2.03
C GLY A 129 0.44 -9.02 -3.30
N TYR A 130 -0.57 -8.16 -3.25
CA TYR A 130 -1.47 -7.88 -4.37
C TYR A 130 -1.55 -6.37 -4.59
N ALA A 131 -1.72 -5.96 -5.84
CA ALA A 131 -2.06 -4.60 -6.19
C ALA A 131 -3.15 -4.56 -7.25
N ASN A 132 -3.93 -3.50 -7.26
CA ASN A 132 -4.97 -3.31 -8.27
C ASN A 132 -4.35 -2.92 -9.61
N LEU A 133 -4.70 -3.64 -10.68
CA LEU A 133 -4.28 -3.34 -12.05
C LEU A 133 -5.18 -2.31 -12.75
N THR A 134 -6.39 -2.11 -12.23
CA THR A 134 -7.39 -1.21 -12.82
C THR A 134 -7.44 0.12 -12.07
N ALA A 135 -7.95 1.18 -12.72
CA ALA A 135 -8.20 2.42 -12.01
C ALA A 135 -9.18 2.19 -10.84
N SER A 136 -8.93 2.82 -9.69
CA SER A 136 -9.65 2.62 -8.42
C SER A 136 -11.16 2.93 -8.48
N THR A 137 -11.66 3.48 -9.58
CA THR A 137 -13.07 3.85 -9.79
C THR A 137 -13.97 2.70 -10.26
N SER A 138 -13.40 1.55 -10.56
CA SER A 138 -14.18 0.38 -11.01
C SER A 138 -14.80 -0.36 -9.83
N ASN A 139 -16.09 -0.75 -9.95
CA ASN A 139 -16.76 -1.62 -8.98
C ASN A 139 -16.17 -3.04 -8.97
N ASN A 140 -15.56 -3.46 -10.08
CA ASN A 140 -14.86 -4.73 -10.20
C ASN A 140 -13.36 -4.45 -10.32
N GLN A 141 -12.59 -4.91 -9.35
CA GLN A 141 -11.15 -4.75 -9.32
C GLN A 141 -10.46 -6.06 -9.65
N VAL A 142 -9.39 -5.98 -10.41
CA VAL A 142 -8.49 -7.10 -10.67
C VAL A 142 -7.20 -6.88 -9.87
N LEU A 143 -6.97 -7.76 -8.91
CA LEU A 143 -5.77 -7.75 -8.09
C LEU A 143 -4.74 -8.71 -8.69
N ALA A 144 -3.53 -8.23 -8.95
CA ALA A 144 -2.41 -9.04 -9.42
C ALA A 144 -1.37 -9.24 -8.34
N SER A 145 -0.70 -10.39 -8.38
CA SER A 145 0.49 -10.64 -7.54
C SER A 145 1.54 -9.56 -7.81
N THR A 146 2.05 -8.95 -6.75
CA THR A 146 2.93 -7.79 -6.83
C THR A 146 4.03 -7.89 -5.79
N TRP A 147 5.29 -7.70 -6.20
CA TRP A 147 6.42 -7.52 -5.30
C TRP A 147 6.44 -6.09 -4.76
N ASN A 148 6.60 -5.95 -3.44
CA ASN A 148 7.03 -4.73 -2.78
C ASN A 148 8.48 -4.89 -2.34
N LEU A 149 9.36 -4.02 -2.83
CA LEU A 149 10.79 -3.98 -2.51
C LEU A 149 11.06 -2.70 -1.72
N LYS A 150 11.38 -2.84 -0.42
CA LYS A 150 11.66 -1.72 0.49
C LYS A 150 13.16 -1.49 0.62
N THR A 151 13.61 -0.26 0.45
CA THR A 151 15.01 0.12 0.61
C THR A 151 15.31 0.61 2.02
N GLU A 152 16.61 0.71 2.34
CA GLU A 152 17.08 1.33 3.60
C GLU A 152 16.67 2.80 3.70
N GLN A 153 16.54 3.51 2.56
CA GLN A 153 16.08 4.89 2.49
C GLN A 153 14.56 5.03 2.69
N LYS A 154 13.87 3.94 3.07
CA LYS A 154 12.42 3.88 3.28
C LYS A 154 11.59 4.19 2.01
N GLN A 155 12.15 3.92 0.85
CA GLN A 155 11.42 3.94 -0.41
C GLN A 155 10.83 2.56 -0.69
N ASP A 156 9.59 2.55 -1.17
CA ASP A 156 8.87 1.36 -1.60
C ASP A 156 8.79 1.33 -3.13
N PHE A 157 9.17 0.20 -3.70
CA PHE A 157 9.04 -0.05 -5.14
C PHE A 157 8.13 -1.25 -5.38
N PHE A 158 7.24 -1.11 -6.36
CA PHE A 158 6.28 -2.14 -6.69
C PHE A 158 6.51 -2.68 -8.09
N VAL A 159 6.50 -4.01 -8.21
CA VAL A 159 6.69 -4.71 -9.49
C VAL A 159 5.62 -5.78 -9.64
N ASN A 160 4.84 -5.74 -10.72
CA ASN A 160 3.91 -6.80 -11.07
C ASN A 160 4.68 -8.14 -11.14
N ALA A 161 4.31 -9.09 -10.29
CA ALA A 161 5.06 -10.34 -10.17
C ALA A 161 4.81 -11.32 -11.33
N ILE A 162 3.85 -11.05 -12.21
CA ILE A 162 3.56 -11.87 -13.39
C ILE A 162 4.28 -11.30 -14.62
N GLU A 163 4.14 -10.00 -14.87
CA GLU A 163 4.63 -9.35 -16.08
C GLU A 163 5.98 -8.65 -15.88
N GLY A 164 6.43 -8.48 -14.65
CA GLY A 164 7.67 -7.76 -14.33
C GLY A 164 7.60 -6.25 -14.53
N GLN A 165 6.40 -5.68 -14.73
CA GLN A 165 6.21 -4.26 -14.93
C GLN A 165 6.35 -3.50 -13.61
N VAL A 166 7.10 -2.41 -13.61
CA VAL A 166 7.19 -1.49 -12.48
C VAL A 166 5.88 -0.70 -12.35
N MET A 167 5.33 -0.65 -11.15
CA MET A 167 4.07 0.00 -10.82
C MET A 167 4.30 1.18 -9.89
N GLU A 168 3.52 2.24 -10.05
CA GLU A 168 3.49 3.38 -9.12
C GLU A 168 2.24 3.24 -8.25
N LEU A 169 2.45 2.94 -6.96
CA LEU A 169 1.39 2.80 -5.96
C LEU A 169 1.61 3.80 -4.83
N GLY A 170 0.53 4.16 -4.14
CA GLY A 170 0.52 5.12 -3.05
C GLY A 170 -0.36 6.32 -3.37
N GLU A 171 -0.38 7.31 -2.49
CA GLU A 171 -1.08 8.57 -2.75
C GLU A 171 -0.45 9.24 -3.97
N LYS A 172 -1.27 9.55 -4.95
CA LYS A 172 -0.86 10.51 -5.99
C LYS A 172 -0.61 11.82 -5.26
N GLU A 173 0.62 12.33 -5.28
CA GLU A 173 0.85 13.74 -4.98
C GLU A 173 -0.20 14.53 -5.75
N ASN A 174 -0.97 15.37 -5.04
CA ASN A 174 -1.89 16.30 -5.67
C ASN A 174 -1.05 17.14 -6.62
N GLN A 175 -1.03 16.78 -7.90
CA GLN A 175 -0.58 17.68 -8.94
C GLN A 175 -1.60 18.82 -8.91
N VAL A 176 -1.24 19.92 -8.30
CA VAL A 176 -1.98 21.18 -8.41
C VAL A 176 -1.96 21.53 -9.89
N VAL A 177 -3.03 21.15 -10.57
CA VAL A 177 -3.29 21.62 -11.91
C VAL A 177 -3.74 23.06 -11.73
N ASP A 178 -2.87 24.00 -12.09
CA ASP A 178 -3.23 25.41 -12.16
C ASP A 178 -4.24 25.55 -13.30
N GLU A 179 -5.52 25.69 -12.94
CA GLU A 179 -6.65 25.75 -13.88
C GLU A 179 -6.57 26.92 -14.87
N HIS A 180 -5.61 27.85 -14.67
CA HIS A 180 -5.50 29.04 -15.52
C HIS A 180 -4.48 28.97 -16.65
N THR A 181 -3.54 28.01 -16.65
CA THR A 181 -2.47 28.03 -17.68
C THR A 181 -2.23 26.73 -18.42
N GLY A 182 -2.79 25.60 -18.02
CA GLY A 182 -2.63 24.31 -18.71
C GLY A 182 -1.18 23.79 -18.78
N VAL A 183 -0.24 24.40 -18.06
CA VAL A 183 1.19 24.06 -18.10
C VAL A 183 1.58 23.26 -16.87
N ARG A 184 2.12 22.06 -17.06
CA ARG A 184 2.72 21.23 -16.01
C ARG A 184 4.02 21.88 -15.53
N LYS A 185 4.06 22.39 -14.30
CA LYS A 185 5.32 22.79 -13.65
C LYS A 185 5.88 21.61 -12.88
N ASN A 186 6.97 21.03 -13.37
CA ASN A 186 7.81 20.14 -12.58
C ASN A 186 8.53 21.03 -11.54
N GLY A 187 8.15 20.89 -10.29
CA GLY A 187 8.81 21.55 -9.17
C GLY A 187 10.17 20.92 -8.92
N VAL A 188 11.24 21.55 -9.38
CA VAL A 188 12.60 21.30 -8.88
C VAL A 188 12.79 22.25 -7.71
N ALA A 189 12.83 21.71 -6.49
CA ALA A 189 13.28 22.45 -5.32
C ALA A 189 14.81 22.33 -5.25
N PHE A 190 15.48 23.48 -5.11
CA PHE A 190 16.91 23.60 -4.80
C PHE A 190 17.15 23.33 -3.31
#